data_ac9ee11390707d37f16e70ae54885d17
#
_entry.id   ac9ee11390707d37f16e70ae54885d17
#
_cell.length_a   1.000
_cell.length_b   1.000
_cell.length_c   1.000
_cell.angle_alpha   90.00
_cell.angle_beta   90.00
_cell.angle_gamma   90.00
#
_symmetry.space_group_name_H-M   'P 1'
#
loop_
_entity.id
_entity.type
_entity.pdbx_description
1 polymer ?
#
loop_
_entity_poly.entity_id
_entity_poly.type
_entity_poly.pdbx_seq_one_letter_code
_entity_poly.pdbx_strand_id
1 'polypeptide(L)'
;MTTAASPDHHAVQPDRADGAANPVDAGRTGLLKLDNISKIFGGVKALQSVKFDIMPGEVVCLAGENGCGKSTLIKVISGVYQPEAGAVMLMDGQSIEGLNPAKARDLGIQVIWQDLALFPEMTVAENIAFEQNLGPRPRLVNYRQMKDAARRILARLGVAIDLDRSVRTLSIAQRQTVAIARALVADARLVFMDEPTASLSHAETEALLAIVRRLSADGIAVVFVSHRLAEVLDVCTRVTVLRDGQYVGTFPTAGMTQTRLTELMTGRTFDYAVRSTDLSRAPVVLQVEGLTRRGEYDGVSLSIRKGEILGLTGRLGAGRTELALTLFGMSPASSGSIRLNGEALSLRSNRQAIRAGIAYVSEDRLSLGLVQPQSIGDNTVAAVLDNLLGPAHLIDPAKRGALIDDWIRKLAVKIGKPEDAVSTLSGGNQQRIVLAKWLATNPKLLILDSPTVGVDVGARAGIFAIIHQLAAQGMAILLISDEIPEVYFNADRILHMRLGRIVAEYLPGATTMDRIEGDVHA
;
A
#
# COMPACT_ATOMS: atom_id res chain seq x y z
N MET A 1 -28.75 21.19 34.57
CA MET A 1 -27.35 21.59 34.68
C MET A 1 -26.58 20.35 35.10
N THR A 2 -26.03 19.64 34.18
CA THR A 2 -25.05 18.59 34.45
C THR A 2 -24.15 18.53 33.21
N THR A 3 -22.96 19.05 33.37
CA THR A 3 -21.92 19.16 32.34
C THR A 3 -21.31 17.80 32.07
N ALA A 4 -21.43 17.32 30.84
CA ALA A 4 -20.71 16.14 30.37
C ALA A 4 -19.25 16.52 30.07
N ALA A 5 -18.32 15.83 30.73
CA ALA A 5 -16.89 15.95 30.52
C ALA A 5 -16.49 15.29 29.21
N SER A 6 -15.74 16.02 28.40
CA SER A 6 -15.03 15.47 27.21
C SER A 6 -13.88 14.58 27.66
N PRO A 7 -13.58 13.47 26.96
CA PRO A 7 -12.41 12.67 27.28
C PRO A 7 -11.13 13.39 26.83
N ASP A 8 -10.24 13.60 27.79
CA ASP A 8 -8.90 14.14 27.58
C ASP A 8 -8.08 13.23 26.67
N HIS A 9 -7.68 13.77 25.53
CA HIS A 9 -6.67 13.17 24.67
C HIS A 9 -5.29 13.35 25.31
N HIS A 10 -4.79 12.33 26.00
CA HIS A 10 -3.40 12.30 26.42
C HIS A 10 -2.48 12.22 25.19
N ALA A 11 -1.94 13.38 24.79
CA ALA A 11 -0.79 13.45 23.91
C ALA A 11 0.43 12.90 24.67
N VAL A 12 0.95 11.75 24.22
CA VAL A 12 2.22 11.23 24.71
C VAL A 12 3.31 12.23 24.29
N GLN A 13 3.88 12.95 25.25
CA GLN A 13 5.11 13.70 25.00
C GLN A 13 6.19 12.72 24.55
N PRO A 14 6.98 13.04 23.51
CA PRO A 14 8.08 12.19 23.11
C PRO A 14 9.09 12.16 24.26
N ASP A 15 9.33 10.97 24.83
CA ASP A 15 10.53 10.72 25.60
C ASP A 15 11.71 11.16 24.74
N ARG A 16 12.37 12.20 25.14
CA ARG A 16 13.66 12.60 24.59
C ARG A 16 14.65 11.51 24.99
N ALA A 17 14.69 10.44 24.19
CA ALA A 17 15.83 9.56 24.22
C ALA A 17 17.01 10.37 23.69
N ASP A 18 17.81 10.89 24.61
CA ASP A 18 19.12 11.41 24.33
C ASP A 18 19.84 10.38 23.45
N GLY A 19 20.31 10.85 22.28
CA GLY A 19 21.00 10.03 21.31
C GLY A 19 22.29 9.46 21.89
N ALA A 20 22.17 8.37 22.61
CA ALA A 20 23.31 7.53 22.92
C ALA A 20 23.75 6.89 21.60
N ALA A 21 24.81 7.42 21.01
CA ALA A 21 25.51 6.80 19.90
C ALA A 21 25.80 5.34 20.25
N ASN A 22 25.35 4.43 19.40
CA ASN A 22 25.61 3.01 19.56
C ASN A 22 27.15 2.81 19.58
N PRO A 23 27.75 2.16 20.59
CA PRO A 23 29.22 2.05 20.70
C PRO A 23 29.89 1.26 19.56
N VAL A 24 29.13 0.71 18.62
CA VAL A 24 29.65 0.02 17.43
C VAL A 24 30.08 0.99 16.31
N ASP A 25 29.69 2.27 16.36
CA ASP A 25 29.91 3.24 15.26
C ASP A 25 31.13 4.16 15.47
N ALA A 26 31.90 4.00 16.54
CA ALA A 26 33.10 4.80 16.79
C ALA A 26 34.25 4.39 15.86
N GLY A 27 34.24 4.91 14.62
CA GLY A 27 35.35 4.74 13.66
C GLY A 27 34.97 4.48 12.20
N ARG A 28 33.69 4.27 11.87
CA ARG A 28 33.21 4.16 10.46
C ARG A 28 32.74 5.52 9.98
N THR A 29 33.34 6.04 8.93
CA THR A 29 32.82 7.22 8.19
C THR A 29 31.53 6.81 7.48
N GLY A 30 30.42 7.51 7.77
CA GLY A 30 29.15 7.29 7.07
C GLY A 30 29.28 7.55 5.57
N LEU A 31 28.61 6.76 4.74
CA LEU A 31 28.56 6.99 3.29
C LEU A 31 27.88 8.31 2.97
N LEU A 32 26.68 8.52 3.50
CA LEU A 32 25.92 9.78 3.37
C LEU A 32 25.48 10.23 4.76
N LYS A 33 25.66 11.52 5.06
CA LYS A 33 25.14 12.15 6.28
C LYS A 33 24.49 13.47 5.94
N LEU A 34 23.28 13.65 6.41
CA LEU A 34 22.47 14.84 6.26
C LEU A 34 22.15 15.42 7.62
N ASP A 35 22.27 16.72 7.77
CA ASP A 35 21.85 17.44 8.96
C ASP A 35 21.13 18.74 8.57
N ASN A 36 20.10 19.09 9.33
CA ASN A 36 19.30 20.30 9.15
C ASN A 36 18.71 20.45 7.74
N ILE A 37 18.25 19.36 7.12
CA ILE A 37 17.62 19.43 5.80
C ILE A 37 16.21 19.99 5.92
N SER A 38 15.98 21.16 5.34
CA SER A 38 14.67 21.82 5.27
C SER A 38 14.28 22.10 3.83
N LYS A 39 12.96 22.07 3.52
CA LYS A 39 12.41 22.43 2.22
C LYS A 39 11.01 23.00 2.34
N ILE A 40 10.78 24.14 1.67
CA ILE A 40 9.50 24.86 1.69
C ILE A 40 9.00 25.02 0.26
N PHE A 41 7.70 24.78 0.05
CA PHE A 41 7.01 24.98 -1.22
C PHE A 41 5.75 25.85 -0.99
N GLY A 42 5.71 27.03 -1.59
CA GLY A 42 4.51 27.90 -1.53
C GLY A 42 3.98 28.14 -0.10
N GLY A 43 4.88 28.22 0.90
CA GLY A 43 4.52 28.37 2.32
C GLY A 43 4.33 27.07 3.09
N VAL A 44 4.26 25.91 2.42
CA VAL A 44 4.17 24.59 3.06
C VAL A 44 5.57 24.09 3.37
N LYS A 45 5.85 23.78 4.65
CA LYS A 45 7.13 23.19 5.09
C LYS A 45 7.09 21.68 4.86
N ALA A 46 7.61 21.24 3.72
CA ALA A 46 7.67 19.82 3.36
C ALA A 46 8.74 19.04 4.14
N LEU A 47 9.84 19.70 4.53
CA LEU A 47 10.89 19.18 5.42
C LEU A 47 11.30 20.26 6.40
N GLN A 48 11.55 19.87 7.66
CA GLN A 48 11.93 20.76 8.75
C GLN A 48 13.09 20.13 9.55
N SER A 49 14.31 20.64 9.33
CA SER A 49 15.54 20.24 10.04
C SER A 49 15.75 18.72 10.11
N VAL A 50 15.47 18.02 9.01
CA VAL A 50 15.56 16.56 8.93
C VAL A 50 17.02 16.12 8.98
N LYS A 51 17.27 15.02 9.74
CA LYS A 51 18.55 14.30 9.80
C LYS A 51 18.40 12.94 9.14
N PHE A 52 19.46 12.50 8.49
CA PHE A 52 19.53 11.17 7.90
C PHE A 52 21.00 10.75 7.77
N ASP A 53 21.30 9.49 8.04
CA ASP A 53 22.62 8.91 7.81
C ASP A 53 22.51 7.46 7.33
N ILE A 54 23.48 7.02 6.56
CA ILE A 54 23.60 5.63 6.10
C ILE A 54 25.07 5.23 5.94
N MET A 55 25.37 3.99 6.31
CA MET A 55 26.70 3.41 6.17
C MET A 55 26.87 2.65 4.86
N PRO A 56 28.10 2.42 4.36
CA PRO A 56 28.31 1.53 3.22
C PRO A 56 27.75 0.14 3.48
N GLY A 57 27.00 -0.41 2.50
CA GLY A 57 26.39 -1.74 2.61
C GLY A 57 25.22 -1.85 3.58
N GLU A 58 24.78 -0.75 4.17
CA GLU A 58 23.64 -0.76 5.08
C GLU A 58 22.31 -0.72 4.32
N VAL A 59 21.27 -1.38 4.86
CA VAL A 59 19.90 -1.24 4.39
C VAL A 59 19.11 -0.48 5.44
N VAL A 60 18.69 0.76 5.11
CA VAL A 60 17.93 1.64 6.01
C VAL A 60 16.54 1.88 5.42
N CYS A 61 15.51 1.73 6.23
CA CYS A 61 14.18 2.17 5.82
C CYS A 61 14.00 3.67 6.08
N LEU A 62 13.40 4.37 5.12
CA LEU A 62 12.84 5.69 5.31
C LEU A 62 11.32 5.56 5.45
N ALA A 63 10.82 5.56 6.69
CA ALA A 63 9.44 5.32 7.03
C ALA A 63 8.67 6.60 7.36
N GLY A 64 7.34 6.57 7.21
CA GLY A 64 6.43 7.67 7.54
C GLY A 64 5.17 7.62 6.69
N GLU A 65 4.12 8.33 7.09
CA GLU A 65 2.86 8.41 6.36
C GLU A 65 3.02 9.09 4.98
N ASN A 66 2.02 8.95 4.12
CA ASN A 66 2.01 9.65 2.83
C ASN A 66 1.98 11.17 3.05
N GLY A 67 2.82 11.89 2.30
CA GLY A 67 2.95 13.34 2.47
C GLY A 67 3.88 13.79 3.60
N CYS A 68 4.48 12.89 4.39
CA CYS A 68 5.40 13.26 5.48
C CYS A 68 6.79 13.77 5.01
N GLY A 69 7.05 13.86 3.69
CA GLY A 69 8.28 14.42 3.15
C GLY A 69 9.29 13.41 2.59
N LYS A 70 9.05 12.08 2.60
CA LYS A 70 9.99 11.04 2.09
C LYS A 70 10.47 11.34 0.67
N SER A 71 9.54 11.46 -0.28
CA SER A 71 9.88 11.75 -1.69
C SER A 71 10.54 13.11 -1.86
N THR A 72 10.25 14.11 -0.99
CA THR A 72 10.93 15.39 -1.00
C THR A 72 12.40 15.23 -0.55
N LEU A 73 12.64 14.45 0.50
CA LEU A 73 14.00 14.15 0.97
C LEU A 73 14.82 13.41 -0.11
N ILE A 74 14.22 12.40 -0.78
CA ILE A 74 14.87 11.68 -1.89
C ILE A 74 15.22 12.65 -3.03
N LYS A 75 14.30 13.57 -3.39
CA LYS A 75 14.54 14.59 -4.42
C LYS A 75 15.62 15.59 -4.02
N VAL A 76 15.80 15.89 -2.74
CA VAL A 76 16.92 16.70 -2.24
C VAL A 76 18.23 15.92 -2.39
N ILE A 77 18.27 14.66 -1.97
CA ILE A 77 19.48 13.81 -2.02
C ILE A 77 19.87 13.49 -3.47
N SER A 78 18.91 13.36 -4.37
CA SER A 78 19.16 13.17 -5.81
C SER A 78 19.47 14.46 -6.57
N GLY A 79 19.50 15.61 -5.89
CA GLY A 79 19.84 16.91 -6.48
C GLY A 79 18.72 17.53 -7.35
N VAL A 80 17.52 16.96 -7.34
CA VAL A 80 16.36 17.53 -8.05
C VAL A 80 15.85 18.79 -7.36
N TYR A 81 15.88 18.81 -6.02
CA TYR A 81 15.56 20.00 -5.23
C TYR A 81 16.78 20.47 -4.45
N GLN A 82 16.94 21.78 -4.35
CA GLN A 82 17.91 22.37 -3.43
C GLN A 82 17.28 22.51 -2.05
N PRO A 83 17.97 22.13 -0.96
CA PRO A 83 17.52 22.38 0.39
C PRO A 83 17.56 23.89 0.71
N GLU A 84 16.90 24.29 1.80
CA GLU A 84 17.01 25.64 2.34
C GLU A 84 18.40 25.91 2.94
N ALA A 85 18.74 27.18 3.14
CA ALA A 85 20.04 27.58 3.70
C ALA A 85 20.29 26.96 5.09
N GLY A 86 21.53 26.60 5.37
CA GLY A 86 21.93 25.95 6.62
C GLY A 86 21.89 24.42 6.58
N ALA A 87 21.51 23.81 5.46
CA ALA A 87 21.59 22.37 5.24
C ALA A 87 23.05 21.89 5.17
N VAL A 88 23.34 20.77 5.82
CA VAL A 88 24.65 20.11 5.75
C VAL A 88 24.47 18.76 5.08
N MET A 89 25.21 18.52 4.00
CA MET A 89 25.23 17.26 3.26
C MET A 89 26.67 16.79 3.10
N LEU A 90 26.98 15.60 3.60
CA LEU A 90 28.31 15.00 3.52
C LEU A 90 28.25 13.66 2.82
N MET A 91 29.17 13.40 1.89
CA MET A 91 29.42 12.09 1.28
C MET A 91 30.86 11.68 1.59
N ASP A 92 31.06 10.51 2.18
CA ASP A 92 32.36 10.06 2.69
C ASP A 92 33.06 11.11 3.61
N GLY A 93 32.27 11.88 4.38
CA GLY A 93 32.74 12.94 5.24
C GLY A 93 33.07 14.26 4.52
N GLN A 94 32.99 14.34 3.20
CA GLN A 94 33.23 15.56 2.42
C GLN A 94 31.92 16.31 2.14
N SER A 95 31.95 17.64 2.24
CA SER A 95 30.77 18.48 1.98
C SER A 95 30.36 18.44 0.52
N ILE A 96 29.06 18.24 0.29
CA ILE A 96 28.46 18.30 -1.04
C ILE A 96 27.77 19.66 -1.20
N GLU A 97 28.37 20.51 -2.04
CA GLU A 97 27.77 21.79 -2.40
C GLU A 97 27.21 21.75 -3.82
N GLY A 98 26.10 22.45 -4.10
CA GLY A 98 25.53 22.58 -5.44
C GLY A 98 25.15 21.23 -6.05
N LEU A 99 24.54 20.34 -5.26
CA LEU A 99 24.10 19.03 -5.74
C LEU A 99 23.05 19.19 -6.83
N ASN A 100 23.29 18.53 -7.96
CA ASN A 100 22.33 18.41 -9.07
C ASN A 100 22.27 16.93 -9.50
N PRO A 101 21.31 16.51 -10.34
CA PRO A 101 21.15 15.10 -10.70
C PRO A 101 22.39 14.46 -11.34
N ALA A 102 23.17 15.23 -12.13
CA ALA A 102 24.40 14.73 -12.73
C ALA A 102 25.46 14.47 -11.65
N LYS A 103 25.67 15.43 -10.74
CA LYS A 103 26.63 15.29 -9.62
C LYS A 103 26.20 14.17 -8.65
N ALA A 104 24.90 14.03 -8.37
CA ALA A 104 24.41 12.92 -7.54
C ALA A 104 24.74 11.56 -8.15
N ARG A 105 24.52 11.41 -9.46
CA ARG A 105 24.88 10.21 -10.20
C ARG A 105 26.40 9.95 -10.16
N ASP A 106 27.22 10.99 -10.39
CA ASP A 106 28.70 10.87 -10.36
C ASP A 106 29.22 10.48 -8.98
N LEU A 107 28.48 10.81 -7.90
CA LEU A 107 28.72 10.33 -6.53
C LEU A 107 28.21 8.91 -6.27
N GLY A 108 27.60 8.26 -7.25
CA GLY A 108 27.02 6.92 -7.14
C GLY A 108 25.65 6.88 -6.44
N ILE A 109 24.92 8.00 -6.38
CA ILE A 109 23.56 8.06 -5.83
C ILE A 109 22.56 7.78 -6.95
N GLN A 110 21.81 6.68 -6.83
CA GLN A 110 20.79 6.26 -7.79
C GLN A 110 19.41 6.16 -7.13
N VAL A 111 18.36 6.50 -7.87
CA VAL A 111 16.98 6.42 -7.40
C VAL A 111 16.17 5.55 -8.35
N ILE A 112 15.54 4.52 -7.81
CA ILE A 112 14.55 3.70 -8.49
C ILE A 112 13.19 4.20 -8.01
N TRP A 113 12.51 4.94 -8.87
CA TRP A 113 11.20 5.50 -8.61
C TRP A 113 10.11 4.43 -8.74
N GLN A 114 8.97 4.67 -8.15
CA GLN A 114 7.80 3.78 -8.19
C GLN A 114 7.35 3.44 -9.62
N ASP A 115 7.46 4.38 -10.58
CA ASP A 115 7.14 4.18 -11.99
C ASP A 115 8.28 3.52 -12.81
N LEU A 116 9.42 3.19 -12.16
CA LEU A 116 10.63 2.57 -12.71
C LEU A 116 11.34 3.39 -13.81
N ALA A 117 10.70 4.37 -14.41
CA ALA A 117 11.21 5.22 -15.49
C ALA A 117 11.98 4.43 -16.58
N LEU A 118 11.45 3.27 -17.01
CA LEU A 118 11.99 2.45 -18.08
C LEU A 118 11.37 2.85 -19.43
N PHE A 119 12.12 2.60 -20.50
CA PHE A 119 11.63 2.77 -21.87
C PHE A 119 10.98 1.48 -22.38
N PRO A 120 9.63 1.40 -22.47
CA PRO A 120 8.92 0.15 -22.73
C PRO A 120 9.26 -0.49 -24.07
N GLU A 121 9.52 0.32 -25.10
CA GLU A 121 9.78 -0.13 -26.48
C GLU A 121 11.23 -0.55 -26.68
N MET A 122 12.14 -0.18 -25.80
CA MET A 122 13.54 -0.58 -25.86
C MET A 122 13.73 -1.97 -25.27
N THR A 123 14.82 -2.65 -25.67
CA THR A 123 15.23 -3.95 -25.15
C THR A 123 15.74 -3.85 -23.71
N VAL A 124 15.86 -4.99 -23.04
CA VAL A 124 16.47 -5.11 -21.71
C VAL A 124 17.90 -4.57 -21.71
N ALA A 125 18.72 -4.95 -22.69
CA ALA A 125 20.09 -4.48 -22.79
C ALA A 125 20.18 -2.96 -22.97
N GLU A 126 19.33 -2.38 -23.81
CA GLU A 126 19.28 -0.94 -24.04
C GLU A 126 18.86 -0.19 -22.79
N ASN A 127 17.82 -0.64 -22.06
CA ASN A 127 17.39 -0.01 -20.81
C ASN A 127 18.50 -0.06 -19.75
N ILE A 128 19.17 -1.18 -19.58
CA ILE A 128 20.22 -1.35 -18.57
C ILE A 128 21.42 -0.46 -18.89
N ALA A 129 21.90 -0.46 -20.13
CA ALA A 129 23.10 0.29 -20.52
C ALA A 129 22.81 1.71 -21.05
N PHE A 130 21.57 2.21 -20.91
CA PHE A 130 21.14 3.49 -21.46
C PHE A 130 22.06 4.65 -21.04
N GLU A 131 22.32 4.77 -19.74
CA GLU A 131 23.07 5.89 -19.19
C GLU A 131 24.55 5.88 -19.59
N GLN A 132 25.16 4.71 -19.83
CA GLN A 132 26.56 4.62 -20.28
C GLN A 132 26.78 5.23 -21.68
N ASN A 133 25.70 5.35 -22.46
CA ASN A 133 25.75 5.90 -23.82
C ASN A 133 25.37 7.39 -23.86
N LEU A 134 24.95 7.96 -22.71
CA LEU A 134 24.65 9.39 -22.59
C LEU A 134 25.96 10.14 -22.30
N GLY A 135 26.57 10.74 -23.32
CA GLY A 135 27.76 11.57 -23.18
C GLY A 135 27.59 12.91 -23.90
N PRO A 136 28.46 13.91 -23.60
CA PRO A 136 28.38 15.24 -24.22
C PRO A 136 28.73 15.24 -25.72
N ARG A 137 29.19 14.13 -26.27
CA ARG A 137 29.51 13.96 -27.68
C ARG A 137 28.72 12.79 -28.28
N PRO A 138 28.14 12.94 -29.48
CA PRO A 138 27.47 11.83 -30.15
C PRO A 138 28.47 10.70 -30.38
N ARG A 139 28.13 9.50 -29.88
CA ARG A 139 28.91 8.28 -30.08
C ARG A 139 28.06 7.24 -30.81
N LEU A 140 28.69 6.45 -31.66
CA LEU A 140 28.05 5.27 -32.21
C LEU A 140 27.76 4.28 -31.07
N VAL A 141 26.53 3.79 -31.01
CA VAL A 141 26.11 2.83 -29.99
C VAL A 141 26.74 1.47 -30.29
N ASN A 142 27.50 0.94 -29.34
CA ASN A 142 28.06 -0.41 -29.43
C ASN A 142 27.14 -1.41 -28.74
N TYR A 143 26.23 -1.99 -29.51
CA TYR A 143 25.25 -2.98 -29.01
C TYR A 143 25.88 -4.20 -28.34
N ARG A 144 27.04 -4.66 -28.81
CA ARG A 144 27.76 -5.77 -28.19
C ARG A 144 28.23 -5.41 -26.78
N GLN A 145 28.84 -4.24 -26.62
CA GLN A 145 29.30 -3.74 -25.31
C GLN A 145 28.13 -3.54 -24.35
N MET A 146 26.98 -3.03 -24.84
CA MET A 146 25.76 -2.88 -24.03
C MET A 146 25.26 -4.24 -23.54
N LYS A 147 25.14 -5.24 -24.41
CA LYS A 147 24.73 -6.59 -24.03
C LYS A 147 25.68 -7.25 -23.05
N ASP A 148 26.98 -7.05 -23.22
CA ASP A 148 27.99 -7.60 -22.31
C ASP A 148 27.94 -6.94 -20.93
N ALA A 149 27.71 -5.62 -20.85
CA ALA A 149 27.49 -4.91 -19.58
C ALA A 149 26.20 -5.41 -18.89
N ALA A 150 25.10 -5.46 -19.60
CA ALA A 150 23.83 -5.95 -19.07
C ALA A 150 23.92 -7.41 -18.58
N ARG A 151 24.58 -8.28 -19.35
CA ARG A 151 24.80 -9.70 -18.97
C ARG A 151 25.59 -9.82 -17.67
N ARG A 152 26.68 -9.07 -17.52
CA ARG A 152 27.50 -9.09 -16.30
C ARG A 152 26.69 -8.67 -15.07
N ILE A 153 25.90 -7.60 -15.18
CA ILE A 153 25.09 -7.13 -14.06
C ILE A 153 23.96 -8.09 -13.70
N LEU A 154 23.23 -8.61 -14.68
CA LEU A 154 22.17 -9.59 -14.41
C LEU A 154 22.76 -10.88 -13.80
N ALA A 155 23.92 -11.33 -14.25
CA ALA A 155 24.64 -12.45 -13.63
C ALA A 155 25.03 -12.13 -12.17
N ARG A 156 25.53 -10.91 -11.88
CA ARG A 156 25.81 -10.43 -10.52
C ARG A 156 24.57 -10.44 -9.64
N LEU A 157 23.39 -10.10 -10.17
CA LEU A 157 22.12 -10.17 -9.46
C LEU A 157 21.57 -11.61 -9.33
N GLY A 158 22.16 -12.58 -10.08
CA GLY A 158 21.71 -13.97 -10.10
C GLY A 158 20.39 -14.18 -10.84
N VAL A 159 20.08 -13.32 -11.81
CA VAL A 159 18.82 -13.32 -12.56
C VAL A 159 19.10 -13.51 -14.05
N ALA A 160 18.32 -14.39 -14.71
CA ALA A 160 18.36 -14.58 -16.14
C ALA A 160 17.16 -13.90 -16.81
N ILE A 161 17.43 -12.90 -17.64
CA ILE A 161 16.43 -12.23 -18.48
C ILE A 161 17.02 -12.15 -19.90
N ASP A 162 16.18 -12.41 -20.90
CA ASP A 162 16.57 -12.27 -22.30
C ASP A 162 16.86 -10.80 -22.62
N LEU A 163 18.10 -10.53 -23.05
CA LEU A 163 18.60 -9.17 -23.28
C LEU A 163 17.98 -8.49 -24.51
N ASP A 164 17.47 -9.26 -25.46
CA ASP A 164 16.85 -8.76 -26.68
C ASP A 164 15.34 -8.57 -26.55
N ARG A 165 14.77 -8.99 -25.44
CA ARG A 165 13.34 -8.85 -25.17
C ARG A 165 12.98 -7.41 -24.87
N SER A 166 11.85 -6.91 -25.44
CA SER A 166 11.31 -5.58 -25.12
C SER A 166 10.80 -5.55 -23.67
N VAL A 167 11.14 -4.48 -22.95
CA VAL A 167 10.73 -4.27 -21.55
C VAL A 167 9.21 -4.26 -21.38
N ARG A 168 8.46 -3.83 -22.40
CA ARG A 168 6.99 -3.86 -22.42
C ARG A 168 6.42 -5.26 -22.14
N THR A 169 7.11 -6.32 -22.58
CA THR A 169 6.66 -7.72 -22.47
C THR A 169 7.07 -8.40 -21.16
N LEU A 170 7.81 -7.72 -20.31
CA LEU A 170 8.29 -8.24 -19.02
C LEU A 170 7.20 -8.14 -17.94
N SER A 171 7.25 -9.05 -16.97
CA SER A 171 6.50 -8.91 -15.72
C SER A 171 6.97 -7.70 -14.91
N ILE A 172 6.18 -7.24 -13.96
CA ILE A 172 6.54 -6.11 -13.08
C ILE A 172 7.84 -6.43 -12.32
N ALA A 173 7.98 -7.65 -11.79
CA ALA A 173 9.19 -8.09 -11.10
C ALA A 173 10.44 -8.08 -11.99
N GLN A 174 10.31 -8.51 -13.24
CA GLN A 174 11.40 -8.43 -14.21
C GLN A 174 11.77 -7.00 -14.55
N ARG A 175 10.78 -6.10 -14.71
CA ARG A 175 11.03 -4.67 -14.92
C ARG A 175 11.74 -4.04 -13.72
N GLN A 176 11.35 -4.40 -12.49
CA GLN A 176 12.03 -3.97 -11.27
C GLN A 176 13.50 -4.39 -11.28
N THR A 177 13.78 -5.65 -11.64
CA THR A 177 15.16 -6.14 -11.77
C THR A 177 15.96 -5.38 -12.84
N VAL A 178 15.35 -5.03 -13.97
CA VAL A 178 15.97 -4.20 -15.03
C VAL A 178 16.31 -2.81 -14.51
N ALA A 179 15.43 -2.18 -13.71
CA ALA A 179 15.68 -0.86 -13.11
C ALA A 179 16.85 -0.92 -12.11
N ILE A 180 16.93 -1.97 -11.29
CA ILE A 180 18.06 -2.20 -10.38
C ILE A 180 19.35 -2.41 -11.18
N ALA A 181 19.31 -3.25 -12.21
CA ALA A 181 20.46 -3.51 -13.07
C ALA A 181 20.98 -2.24 -13.75
N ARG A 182 20.09 -1.34 -14.19
CA ARG A 182 20.45 -0.02 -14.74
C ARG A 182 21.19 0.84 -13.71
N ALA A 183 20.71 0.90 -12.47
CA ALA A 183 21.37 1.62 -11.40
C ALA A 183 22.79 1.09 -11.13
N LEU A 184 22.97 -0.23 -11.16
CA LEU A 184 24.28 -0.87 -10.91
C LEU A 184 25.28 -0.67 -12.06
N VAL A 185 24.83 -0.60 -13.30
CA VAL A 185 25.71 -0.28 -14.46
C VAL A 185 26.24 1.15 -14.35
N ALA A 186 25.54 2.03 -13.65
CA ALA A 186 25.96 3.41 -13.35
C ALA A 186 26.82 3.52 -12.08
N ASP A 187 27.48 2.43 -11.64
CA ASP A 187 28.38 2.38 -10.47
C ASP A 187 27.74 2.89 -9.18
N ALA A 188 26.49 2.48 -8.92
CA ALA A 188 25.75 2.85 -7.73
C ALA A 188 26.48 2.43 -6.44
N ARG A 189 26.61 3.37 -5.51
CA ARG A 189 27.08 3.19 -4.13
C ARG A 189 25.94 3.30 -3.12
N LEU A 190 24.91 4.06 -3.49
CA LEU A 190 23.69 4.29 -2.71
C LEU A 190 22.49 4.20 -3.65
N VAL A 191 21.57 3.30 -3.36
CA VAL A 191 20.34 3.09 -4.15
C VAL A 191 19.11 3.39 -3.29
N PHE A 192 18.29 4.33 -3.73
CA PHE A 192 16.96 4.56 -3.18
C PHE A 192 15.96 3.70 -3.96
N MET A 193 15.11 2.97 -3.25
CA MET A 193 14.02 2.16 -3.80
C MET A 193 12.70 2.66 -3.23
N ASP A 194 11.90 3.34 -4.06
CA ASP A 194 10.61 3.90 -3.66
C ASP A 194 9.48 2.91 -3.97
N GLU A 195 8.92 2.30 -2.92
CA GLU A 195 7.86 1.28 -2.94
C GLU A 195 8.13 0.10 -3.91
N PRO A 196 9.29 -0.55 -3.85
CA PRO A 196 9.69 -1.50 -4.88
C PRO A 196 8.86 -2.78 -4.91
N THR A 197 8.08 -3.08 -3.88
CA THR A 197 7.29 -4.31 -3.70
C THR A 197 5.78 -4.12 -3.86
N ALA A 198 5.32 -2.89 -4.08
CA ALA A 198 3.89 -2.53 -4.02
C ALA A 198 2.99 -3.38 -4.94
N SER A 199 3.52 -3.82 -6.10
CA SER A 199 2.75 -4.57 -7.12
C SER A 199 3.31 -5.98 -7.34
N LEU A 200 4.08 -6.51 -6.40
CA LEU A 200 4.70 -7.83 -6.50
C LEU A 200 3.93 -8.88 -5.69
N SER A 201 3.88 -10.10 -6.20
CA SER A 201 3.47 -11.27 -5.44
C SER A 201 4.48 -11.57 -4.33
N HIS A 202 4.09 -12.36 -3.33
CA HIS A 202 4.98 -12.73 -2.22
C HIS A 202 6.30 -13.37 -2.72
N ALA A 203 6.24 -14.32 -3.66
CA ALA A 203 7.43 -14.97 -4.23
C ALA A 203 8.34 -13.97 -4.97
N GLU A 204 7.77 -13.01 -5.70
CA GLU A 204 8.52 -11.95 -6.38
C GLU A 204 9.12 -10.96 -5.38
N THR A 205 8.40 -10.66 -4.29
CA THR A 205 8.90 -9.84 -3.19
C THR A 205 10.12 -10.49 -2.54
N GLU A 206 10.05 -11.79 -2.18
CA GLU A 206 11.18 -12.53 -1.63
C GLU A 206 12.40 -12.54 -2.56
N ALA A 207 12.18 -12.71 -3.86
CA ALA A 207 13.24 -12.64 -4.85
C ALA A 207 13.90 -11.23 -4.89
N LEU A 208 13.09 -10.16 -4.79
CA LEU A 208 13.60 -8.79 -4.72
C LEU A 208 14.37 -8.52 -3.42
N LEU A 209 13.86 -8.96 -2.27
CA LEU A 209 14.54 -8.80 -0.98
C LEU A 209 15.88 -9.57 -0.97
N ALA A 210 15.95 -10.74 -1.62
CA ALA A 210 17.23 -11.45 -1.83
C ALA A 210 18.22 -10.62 -2.65
N ILE A 211 17.76 -9.89 -3.67
CA ILE A 211 18.59 -8.94 -4.43
C ILE A 211 19.07 -7.81 -3.50
N VAL A 212 18.20 -7.22 -2.69
CA VAL A 212 18.58 -6.14 -1.73
C VAL A 212 19.66 -6.64 -0.76
N ARG A 213 19.50 -7.83 -0.17
CA ARG A 213 20.50 -8.44 0.72
C ARG A 213 21.84 -8.66 0.01
N ARG A 214 21.83 -9.04 -1.28
CA ARG A 214 23.04 -9.18 -2.10
C ARG A 214 23.73 -7.85 -2.35
N LEU A 215 22.97 -6.78 -2.68
CA LEU A 215 23.52 -5.43 -2.82
C LEU A 215 24.21 -4.97 -1.55
N SER A 216 23.58 -5.16 -0.40
CA SER A 216 24.16 -4.87 0.92
C SER A 216 25.46 -5.63 1.15
N ALA A 217 25.49 -6.94 0.87
CA ALA A 217 26.71 -7.76 0.98
C ALA A 217 27.82 -7.31 0.03
N ASP A 218 27.49 -6.75 -1.13
CA ASP A 218 28.42 -6.16 -2.10
C ASP A 218 28.89 -4.75 -1.69
N GLY A 219 28.47 -4.24 -0.51
CA GLY A 219 28.87 -2.93 0.01
C GLY A 219 28.03 -1.75 -0.51
N ILE A 220 26.97 -2.01 -1.26
CA ILE A 220 26.06 -0.99 -1.77
C ILE A 220 25.02 -0.66 -0.70
N ALA A 221 24.94 0.60 -0.31
CA ALA A 221 23.92 1.06 0.62
C ALA A 221 22.54 1.14 -0.04
N VAL A 222 21.49 0.73 0.65
CA VAL A 222 20.12 0.77 0.14
C VAL A 222 19.21 1.54 1.09
N VAL A 223 18.52 2.56 0.57
CA VAL A 223 17.41 3.20 1.26
C VAL A 223 16.11 2.62 0.73
N PHE A 224 15.43 1.89 1.60
CA PHE A 224 14.20 1.17 1.27
C PHE A 224 13.00 1.98 1.76
N VAL A 225 12.12 2.39 0.85
CA VAL A 225 10.87 3.07 1.19
C VAL A 225 9.73 2.12 0.93
N SER A 226 9.05 1.68 1.98
CA SER A 226 7.92 0.76 1.89
C SER A 226 6.90 1.06 2.97
N HIS A 227 5.65 0.80 2.68
CA HIS A 227 4.55 0.80 3.64
C HIS A 227 4.25 -0.62 4.17
N ARG A 228 4.88 -1.66 3.63
CA ARG A 228 4.80 -3.04 4.09
C ARG A 228 5.79 -3.27 5.22
N LEU A 229 5.31 -3.10 6.46
CA LEU A 229 6.18 -3.06 7.64
C LEU A 229 6.90 -4.38 7.92
N ALA A 230 6.30 -5.52 7.55
CA ALA A 230 6.94 -6.83 7.66
C ALA A 230 8.23 -6.91 6.84
N GLU A 231 8.19 -6.44 5.58
CA GLU A 231 9.37 -6.41 4.70
C GLU A 231 10.46 -5.49 5.24
N VAL A 232 10.07 -4.34 5.82
CA VAL A 232 10.99 -3.39 6.45
C VAL A 232 11.73 -4.04 7.61
N LEU A 233 11.02 -4.74 8.49
CA LEU A 233 11.61 -5.40 9.66
C LEU A 233 12.48 -6.60 9.29
N ASP A 234 12.23 -7.23 8.14
CA ASP A 234 13.01 -8.37 7.65
C ASP A 234 14.33 -7.97 6.96
N VAL A 235 14.34 -6.87 6.19
CA VAL A 235 15.50 -6.54 5.34
C VAL A 235 16.33 -5.37 5.85
N CYS A 236 15.74 -4.43 6.61
CA CYS A 236 16.43 -3.23 7.07
C CYS A 236 17.09 -3.45 8.43
N THR A 237 18.26 -2.81 8.64
CA THR A 237 18.97 -2.82 9.93
C THR A 237 18.48 -1.70 10.84
N ARG A 238 18.09 -0.56 10.25
CA ARG A 238 17.55 0.62 10.94
C ARG A 238 16.36 1.21 10.17
N VAL A 239 15.53 1.93 10.90
CA VAL A 239 14.42 2.70 10.33
C VAL A 239 14.55 4.15 10.75
N THR A 240 14.62 5.06 9.77
CA THR A 240 14.50 6.50 9.99
C THR A 240 13.06 6.91 9.77
N VAL A 241 12.42 7.48 10.80
CA VAL A 241 11.00 7.83 10.79
C VAL A 241 10.84 9.34 10.56
N LEU A 242 10.03 9.70 9.57
CA LEU A 242 9.56 11.06 9.31
C LEU A 242 8.06 11.16 9.61
N ARG A 243 7.66 12.29 10.21
CA ARG A 243 6.26 12.62 10.46
C ARG A 243 6.03 14.12 10.27
N ASP A 244 5.06 14.49 9.43
CA ASP A 244 4.71 15.90 9.14
C ASP A 244 5.93 16.77 8.75
N GLY A 245 6.83 16.21 7.94
CA GLY A 245 8.06 16.87 7.50
C GLY A 245 9.16 16.94 8.55
N GLN A 246 8.99 16.34 9.72
CA GLN A 246 9.96 16.37 10.82
C GLN A 246 10.62 15.00 11.02
N TYR A 247 11.85 15.02 11.50
CA TYR A 247 12.57 13.84 11.93
C TYR A 247 12.10 13.40 13.32
N VAL A 248 11.54 12.19 13.42
CA VAL A 248 11.11 11.59 14.70
C VAL A 248 12.27 10.88 15.38
N GLY A 249 13.08 10.14 14.61
CA GLY A 249 14.23 9.39 15.11
C GLY A 249 14.68 8.32 14.12
N THR A 250 15.85 7.73 14.40
CA THR A 250 16.37 6.54 13.73
C THR A 250 16.48 5.42 14.76
N PHE A 251 15.87 4.28 14.48
CA PHE A 251 15.71 3.17 15.40
C PHE A 251 16.25 1.87 14.80
N PRO A 252 16.88 0.98 15.58
CA PRO A 252 17.22 -0.36 15.12
C PRO A 252 15.97 -1.18 14.87
N THR A 253 15.97 -2.05 13.85
CA THR A 253 14.86 -2.97 13.57
C THR A 253 14.88 -4.20 14.46
N ALA A 254 16.04 -4.56 15.02
CA ALA A 254 16.17 -5.70 15.93
C ALA A 254 15.26 -5.53 17.15
N GLY A 255 14.31 -6.44 17.33
CA GLY A 255 13.33 -6.40 18.42
C GLY A 255 12.18 -5.40 18.22
N MET A 256 12.13 -4.69 17.08
CA MET A 256 11.03 -3.79 16.76
C MET A 256 9.83 -4.59 16.25
N THR A 257 8.64 -4.27 16.75
CA THR A 257 7.37 -4.83 16.24
C THR A 257 6.74 -3.90 15.20
N GLN A 258 5.89 -4.46 14.33
CA GLN A 258 5.11 -3.65 13.37
C GLN A 258 4.24 -2.60 14.09
N THR A 259 3.65 -2.97 15.23
CA THR A 259 2.85 -2.05 16.08
C THR A 259 3.70 -0.86 16.52
N ARG A 260 4.90 -1.11 17.08
CA ARG A 260 5.79 -0.03 17.53
C ARG A 260 6.22 0.89 16.39
N LEU A 261 6.54 0.33 15.22
CA LEU A 261 6.89 1.11 14.04
C LEU A 261 5.71 1.97 13.56
N THR A 262 4.48 1.40 13.56
CA THR A 262 3.25 2.12 13.25
C THR A 262 3.02 3.31 14.20
N GLU A 263 3.20 3.10 15.51
CA GLU A 263 3.09 4.17 16.50
C GLU A 263 4.09 5.32 16.26
N LEU A 264 5.34 4.97 15.96
CA LEU A 264 6.38 5.96 15.64
C LEU A 264 6.03 6.78 14.39
N MET A 265 5.52 6.12 13.34
CA MET A 265 5.14 6.76 12.09
C MET A 265 3.93 7.68 12.23
N THR A 266 2.90 7.25 12.97
CA THR A 266 1.62 7.96 13.08
C THR A 266 1.55 8.89 14.29
N GLY A 267 2.37 8.65 15.32
CA GLY A 267 2.28 9.33 16.61
C GLY A 267 1.05 8.96 17.43
N ARG A 268 0.39 7.85 17.08
CA ARG A 268 -0.83 7.35 17.73
C ARG A 268 -0.60 5.92 18.20
N THR A 269 -1.10 5.61 19.39
CA THR A 269 -1.25 4.22 19.83
C THR A 269 -2.52 3.65 19.23
N PHE A 270 -2.43 2.47 18.63
CA PHE A 270 -3.59 1.75 18.13
C PHE A 270 -3.91 0.62 19.11
N ASP A 271 -5.15 0.56 19.55
CA ASP A 271 -5.65 -0.58 20.31
C ASP A 271 -5.95 -1.70 19.31
N TYR A 272 -5.03 -2.64 19.19
CA TYR A 272 -5.17 -3.84 18.36
C TYR A 272 -5.90 -4.97 19.13
N ALA A 273 -6.94 -4.63 19.89
CA ALA A 273 -7.76 -5.64 20.51
C ALA A 273 -8.41 -6.54 19.44
N VAL A 274 -8.26 -7.83 19.59
CA VAL A 274 -8.93 -8.81 18.74
C VAL A 274 -10.44 -8.63 18.87
N ARG A 275 -11.11 -8.50 17.73
CA ARG A 275 -12.56 -8.38 17.72
C ARG A 275 -13.21 -9.67 18.23
N SER A 276 -14.15 -9.55 19.15
CA SER A 276 -14.95 -10.66 19.68
C SER A 276 -16.38 -10.17 19.90
N THR A 277 -17.30 -10.62 19.04
CA THR A 277 -18.72 -10.27 19.14
C THR A 277 -19.53 -11.54 19.34
N ASP A 278 -20.42 -11.58 20.34
CA ASP A 278 -21.36 -12.70 20.47
C ASP A 278 -22.44 -12.63 19.37
N LEU A 279 -22.25 -13.44 18.34
CA LEU A 279 -23.14 -13.54 17.19
C LEU A 279 -24.01 -14.82 17.21
N SER A 280 -24.00 -15.57 18.30
CA SER A 280 -24.68 -16.88 18.42
C SER A 280 -26.16 -16.83 18.07
N ARG A 281 -26.83 -15.71 18.41
CA ARG A 281 -28.27 -15.47 18.14
C ARG A 281 -28.56 -14.60 16.93
N ALA A 282 -27.53 -14.09 16.25
CA ALA A 282 -27.70 -13.22 15.09
C ALA A 282 -28.21 -14.04 13.88
N PRO A 283 -29.19 -13.53 13.12
CA PRO A 283 -29.69 -14.22 11.94
C PRO A 283 -28.63 -14.29 10.84
N VAL A 284 -28.66 -15.36 10.05
CA VAL A 284 -27.81 -15.51 8.87
C VAL A 284 -28.31 -14.58 7.76
N VAL A 285 -27.42 -13.71 7.28
CA VAL A 285 -27.68 -12.78 6.16
C VAL A 285 -27.26 -13.40 4.84
N LEU A 286 -26.04 -13.93 4.75
CA LEU A 286 -25.55 -14.64 3.56
C LEU A 286 -25.36 -16.12 3.89
N GLN A 287 -25.84 -16.99 2.98
CA GLN A 287 -25.55 -18.42 3.00
C GLN A 287 -25.13 -18.87 1.61
N VAL A 288 -23.99 -19.53 1.53
CA VAL A 288 -23.40 -20.08 0.30
C VAL A 288 -23.17 -21.57 0.52
N GLU A 289 -23.63 -22.41 -0.41
CA GLU A 289 -23.54 -23.87 -0.32
C GLU A 289 -23.00 -24.47 -1.60
N GLY A 290 -21.85 -25.14 -1.50
CA GLY A 290 -21.21 -25.89 -2.57
C GLY A 290 -20.92 -25.05 -3.82
N LEU A 291 -20.67 -23.76 -3.66
CA LEU A 291 -20.46 -22.85 -4.79
C LEU A 291 -19.19 -23.21 -5.53
N THR A 292 -19.32 -23.41 -6.85
CA THR A 292 -18.19 -23.83 -7.70
C THR A 292 -18.16 -23.00 -8.97
N ARG A 293 -16.95 -22.58 -9.35
CA ARG A 293 -16.65 -22.03 -10.66
C ARG A 293 -15.39 -22.68 -11.23
N ARG A 294 -15.55 -23.34 -12.37
CA ARG A 294 -14.46 -24.13 -12.99
C ARG A 294 -13.19 -23.31 -13.20
N GLY A 295 -12.06 -23.82 -12.70
CA GLY A 295 -10.75 -23.22 -12.85
C GLY A 295 -10.44 -22.10 -11.84
N GLU A 296 -11.39 -21.72 -10.97
CA GLU A 296 -11.21 -20.63 -9.99
C GLU A 296 -11.43 -21.11 -8.55
N TYR A 297 -12.60 -21.71 -8.25
CA TYR A 297 -12.87 -22.27 -6.92
C TYR A 297 -13.88 -23.44 -6.98
N ASP A 298 -13.86 -24.30 -5.96
CA ASP A 298 -14.62 -25.55 -5.95
C ASP A 298 -15.23 -25.87 -4.57
N GLY A 299 -16.55 -26.10 -4.55
CA GLY A 299 -17.29 -26.56 -3.39
C GLY A 299 -17.30 -25.59 -2.20
N VAL A 300 -17.17 -24.27 -2.43
CA VAL A 300 -17.10 -23.28 -1.36
C VAL A 300 -18.44 -23.17 -0.64
N SER A 301 -18.41 -23.35 0.70
CA SER A 301 -19.56 -23.15 1.57
C SER A 301 -19.18 -22.22 2.71
N LEU A 302 -20.00 -21.19 2.96
CA LEU A 302 -19.83 -20.23 4.05
C LEU A 302 -21.16 -19.58 4.42
N SER A 303 -21.20 -18.99 5.62
CA SER A 303 -22.32 -18.16 6.05
C SER A 303 -21.82 -16.91 6.74
N ILE A 304 -22.58 -15.82 6.65
CA ILE A 304 -22.29 -14.56 7.35
C ILE A 304 -23.55 -14.13 8.10
N ARG A 305 -23.41 -13.83 9.37
CA ARG A 305 -24.50 -13.38 10.23
C ARG A 305 -24.64 -11.86 10.22
N LYS A 306 -25.77 -11.37 10.67
CA LYS A 306 -26.01 -9.93 10.86
C LYS A 306 -25.01 -9.35 11.86
N GLY A 307 -24.27 -8.31 11.46
CA GLY A 307 -23.24 -7.67 12.27
C GLY A 307 -21.90 -8.40 12.33
N GLU A 308 -21.76 -9.51 11.61
CA GLU A 308 -20.51 -10.26 11.50
C GLU A 308 -19.57 -9.64 10.49
N ILE A 309 -18.29 -9.58 10.84
CA ILE A 309 -17.16 -9.40 9.92
C ILE A 309 -16.51 -10.76 9.72
N LEU A 310 -16.80 -11.42 8.59
CA LEU A 310 -16.13 -12.66 8.20
C LEU A 310 -14.87 -12.33 7.42
N GLY A 311 -13.71 -12.69 7.94
CA GLY A 311 -12.42 -12.62 7.25
C GLY A 311 -12.27 -13.75 6.23
N LEU A 312 -11.73 -13.46 5.06
CA LEU A 312 -11.33 -14.46 4.07
C LEU A 312 -9.88 -14.18 3.66
N THR A 313 -8.98 -15.08 4.01
CA THR A 313 -7.55 -14.96 3.71
C THR A 313 -7.03 -16.14 2.91
N GLY A 314 -5.80 -16.02 2.41
CA GLY A 314 -5.11 -17.03 1.61
C GLY A 314 -4.08 -16.41 0.69
N ARG A 315 -3.26 -17.22 0.03
CA ARG A 315 -2.27 -16.73 -0.94
C ARG A 315 -2.92 -16.05 -2.15
N LEU A 316 -2.16 -15.23 -2.84
CA LEU A 316 -2.56 -14.68 -4.14
C LEU A 316 -2.91 -15.82 -5.11
N GLY A 317 -4.05 -15.69 -5.82
CA GLY A 317 -4.57 -16.75 -6.70
C GLY A 317 -5.30 -17.88 -5.98
N ALA A 318 -5.62 -17.74 -4.68
CA ALA A 318 -6.40 -18.73 -3.95
C ALA A 318 -7.89 -18.80 -4.35
N GLY A 319 -8.39 -17.85 -5.16
CA GLY A 319 -9.79 -17.80 -5.61
C GLY A 319 -10.68 -16.83 -4.83
N ARG A 320 -10.12 -16.02 -3.95
CA ARG A 320 -10.87 -15.10 -3.04
C ARG A 320 -11.62 -14.02 -3.80
N THR A 321 -10.93 -13.30 -4.70
CA THR A 321 -11.51 -12.24 -5.54
C THR A 321 -12.53 -12.83 -6.51
N GLU A 322 -12.28 -13.99 -7.09
CA GLU A 322 -13.19 -14.69 -8.00
C GLU A 322 -14.48 -15.08 -7.28
N LEU A 323 -14.38 -15.53 -6.03
CA LEU A 323 -15.56 -15.78 -5.17
C LEU A 323 -16.35 -14.49 -4.92
N ALA A 324 -15.65 -13.39 -4.55
CA ALA A 324 -16.28 -12.08 -4.34
C ALA A 324 -17.01 -11.57 -5.59
N LEU A 325 -16.38 -11.68 -6.76
CA LEU A 325 -16.98 -11.31 -8.04
C LEU A 325 -18.22 -12.16 -8.38
N THR A 326 -18.21 -13.44 -8.01
CA THR A 326 -19.41 -14.29 -8.16
C THR A 326 -20.53 -13.85 -7.23
N LEU A 327 -20.25 -13.58 -5.96
CA LEU A 327 -21.23 -13.07 -5.01
C LEU A 327 -21.78 -11.69 -5.40
N PHE A 328 -21.01 -10.91 -6.13
CA PHE A 328 -21.44 -9.62 -6.69
C PHE A 328 -22.09 -9.73 -8.08
N GLY A 329 -22.23 -10.95 -8.64
CA GLY A 329 -22.92 -11.19 -9.91
C GLY A 329 -22.13 -10.78 -11.16
N MET A 330 -20.83 -10.54 -11.06
CA MET A 330 -19.93 -10.24 -12.18
C MET A 330 -19.53 -11.51 -12.93
N SER A 331 -19.52 -12.63 -12.26
CA SER A 331 -19.05 -13.91 -12.76
C SER A 331 -20.01 -15.03 -12.29
N PRO A 332 -20.78 -15.67 -13.15
CA PRO A 332 -21.74 -16.68 -12.73
C PRO A 332 -21.04 -17.95 -12.21
N ALA A 333 -21.56 -18.53 -11.13
CA ALA A 333 -21.13 -19.84 -10.65
C ALA A 333 -21.52 -20.95 -11.64
N SER A 334 -20.73 -22.04 -11.65
CA SER A 334 -21.05 -23.25 -12.43
C SER A 334 -22.06 -24.15 -11.72
N SER A 335 -22.02 -24.18 -10.37
CA SER A 335 -22.95 -24.93 -9.50
C SER A 335 -22.95 -24.36 -8.09
N GLY A 336 -23.84 -24.88 -7.24
CA GLY A 336 -24.04 -24.41 -5.87
C GLY A 336 -25.20 -23.44 -5.74
N SER A 337 -25.39 -22.92 -4.52
CA SER A 337 -26.49 -21.99 -4.22
C SER A 337 -26.04 -20.82 -3.37
N ILE A 338 -26.69 -19.66 -3.58
CA ILE A 338 -26.51 -18.44 -2.79
C ILE A 338 -27.87 -18.03 -2.25
N ARG A 339 -27.96 -17.76 -0.95
CA ARG A 339 -29.16 -17.19 -0.31
C ARG A 339 -28.79 -15.91 0.44
N LEU A 340 -29.63 -14.89 0.33
CA LEU A 340 -29.50 -13.64 1.09
C LEU A 340 -30.80 -13.45 1.91
N ASN A 341 -30.67 -13.37 3.23
CA ASN A 341 -31.80 -13.35 4.18
C ASN A 341 -32.78 -14.50 3.96
N GLY A 342 -32.29 -15.70 3.61
CA GLY A 342 -33.09 -16.89 3.34
C GLY A 342 -33.65 -16.99 1.90
N GLU A 343 -33.65 -15.91 1.13
CA GLU A 343 -34.13 -15.89 -0.26
C GLU A 343 -33.02 -16.38 -1.21
N ALA A 344 -33.35 -17.33 -2.09
CA ALA A 344 -32.42 -17.82 -3.10
C ALA A 344 -32.11 -16.73 -4.14
N LEU A 345 -30.84 -16.54 -4.43
CA LEU A 345 -30.37 -15.57 -5.43
C LEU A 345 -29.80 -16.28 -6.66
N SER A 346 -30.23 -15.82 -7.84
CA SER A 346 -29.65 -16.17 -9.12
C SER A 346 -29.02 -14.90 -9.72
N LEU A 347 -27.73 -14.70 -9.46
CA LEU A 347 -27.03 -13.49 -9.86
C LEU A 347 -26.40 -13.68 -11.26
N ARG A 348 -26.87 -12.90 -12.22
CA ARG A 348 -26.36 -12.85 -13.60
C ARG A 348 -25.77 -11.49 -13.97
N SER A 349 -25.87 -10.51 -13.07
CA SER A 349 -25.29 -9.18 -13.25
C SER A 349 -25.12 -8.49 -11.90
N ASN A 350 -24.18 -7.55 -11.82
CA ASN A 350 -23.96 -6.70 -10.67
C ASN A 350 -25.21 -5.85 -10.32
N ARG A 351 -26.02 -5.43 -11.31
CA ARG A 351 -27.29 -4.72 -11.05
C ARG A 351 -28.25 -5.57 -10.21
N GLN A 352 -28.31 -6.88 -10.44
CA GLN A 352 -29.14 -7.78 -9.64
C GLN A 352 -28.58 -7.89 -8.20
N ALA A 353 -27.27 -7.99 -8.04
CA ALA A 353 -26.62 -8.01 -6.73
C ALA A 353 -26.89 -6.70 -5.94
N ILE A 354 -26.73 -5.55 -6.58
CA ILE A 354 -27.01 -4.23 -5.98
C ILE A 354 -28.47 -4.14 -5.54
N ARG A 355 -29.42 -4.54 -6.37
CA ARG A 355 -30.86 -4.54 -6.03
C ARG A 355 -31.18 -5.52 -4.89
N ALA A 356 -30.47 -6.64 -4.78
CA ALA A 356 -30.61 -7.57 -3.67
C ALA A 356 -30.03 -7.02 -2.35
N GLY A 357 -29.20 -5.98 -2.42
CA GLY A 357 -28.53 -5.35 -1.29
C GLY A 357 -27.11 -5.87 -1.06
N ILE A 358 -26.38 -6.21 -2.12
CA ILE A 358 -24.96 -6.58 -2.06
C ILE A 358 -24.14 -5.44 -2.65
N ALA A 359 -23.12 -4.99 -1.92
CA ALA A 359 -22.14 -4.01 -2.36
C ALA A 359 -20.74 -4.64 -2.41
N TYR A 360 -19.91 -4.19 -3.33
CA TYR A 360 -18.54 -4.70 -3.53
C TYR A 360 -17.52 -3.57 -3.69
N VAL A 361 -16.59 -3.51 -2.79
CA VAL A 361 -15.41 -2.63 -2.84
C VAL A 361 -14.25 -3.44 -3.40
N SER A 362 -13.79 -3.06 -4.59
CA SER A 362 -12.69 -3.74 -5.30
C SER A 362 -11.33 -3.34 -4.73
N GLU A 363 -10.37 -4.26 -4.78
CA GLU A 363 -8.94 -3.99 -4.53
C GLU A 363 -8.41 -2.90 -5.47
N ASP A 364 -8.72 -2.98 -6.77
CA ASP A 364 -8.34 -1.95 -7.74
C ASP A 364 -9.27 -0.73 -7.64
N ARG A 365 -8.95 0.14 -6.69
CA ARG A 365 -9.67 1.39 -6.47
C ARG A 365 -9.57 2.33 -7.65
N LEU A 366 -8.40 2.44 -8.28
CA LEU A 366 -8.11 3.47 -9.27
C LEU A 366 -8.79 3.21 -10.61
N SER A 367 -8.89 1.95 -11.05
CA SER A 367 -9.46 1.59 -12.35
C SER A 367 -10.92 1.12 -12.23
N LEU A 368 -11.28 0.42 -11.15
CA LEU A 368 -12.61 -0.17 -10.95
C LEU A 368 -13.45 0.55 -9.90
N GLY A 369 -12.78 1.15 -8.90
CA GLY A 369 -13.44 1.78 -7.77
C GLY A 369 -13.95 3.20 -8.08
N LEU A 370 -13.20 3.99 -8.84
CA LEU A 370 -13.42 5.42 -9.08
C LEU A 370 -13.27 5.79 -10.56
N VAL A 371 -13.98 6.83 -10.97
CA VAL A 371 -13.77 7.50 -12.26
C VAL A 371 -12.89 8.72 -12.01
N GLN A 372 -11.57 8.56 -12.14
CA GLN A 372 -10.54 9.53 -11.70
C GLN A 372 -10.76 10.98 -12.18
N PRO A 373 -11.15 11.26 -13.46
CA PRO A 373 -11.37 12.63 -13.94
C PRO A 373 -12.69 13.25 -13.46
N GLN A 374 -13.63 12.43 -12.95
CA GLN A 374 -14.94 12.90 -12.49
C GLN A 374 -14.86 13.51 -11.09
N SER A 375 -15.89 14.32 -10.77
CA SER A 375 -15.97 14.98 -9.48
C SER A 375 -16.10 13.99 -8.30
N ILE A 376 -15.71 14.44 -7.12
CA ILE A 376 -15.93 13.72 -5.85
C ILE A 376 -17.42 13.41 -5.69
N GLY A 377 -18.28 14.39 -5.98
CA GLY A 377 -19.73 14.24 -5.89
C GLY A 377 -20.28 13.21 -6.87
N ASP A 378 -19.85 13.20 -8.13
CA ASP A 378 -20.31 12.22 -9.12
C ASP A 378 -19.90 10.80 -8.74
N ASN A 379 -18.66 10.62 -8.26
CA ASN A 379 -18.20 9.33 -7.77
C ASN A 379 -19.03 8.85 -6.55
N THR A 380 -19.39 9.74 -5.65
CA THR A 380 -20.18 9.40 -4.45
C THR A 380 -21.57 8.87 -4.80
N VAL A 381 -22.22 9.42 -5.82
CA VAL A 381 -23.61 9.05 -6.18
C VAL A 381 -23.74 8.07 -7.33
N ALA A 382 -22.63 7.67 -7.96
CA ALA A 382 -22.61 6.88 -9.19
C ALA A 382 -23.44 5.58 -9.12
N ALA A 383 -23.54 4.95 -7.95
CA ALA A 383 -24.28 3.69 -7.78
C ALA A 383 -25.78 3.88 -7.50
N VAL A 384 -26.27 5.13 -7.32
CA VAL A 384 -27.64 5.43 -6.88
C VAL A 384 -28.35 6.50 -7.71
N LEU A 385 -27.88 6.74 -8.92
CA LEU A 385 -28.43 7.79 -9.79
C LEU A 385 -29.94 7.65 -10.02
N ASP A 386 -30.44 6.44 -10.14
CA ASP A 386 -31.88 6.14 -10.31
C ASP A 386 -32.72 6.67 -9.12
N ASN A 387 -32.15 6.69 -7.91
CA ASN A 387 -32.80 7.18 -6.69
C ASN A 387 -32.84 8.71 -6.58
N LEU A 388 -32.04 9.39 -7.40
CA LEU A 388 -31.92 10.85 -7.40
C LEU A 388 -32.81 11.51 -8.46
N LEU A 389 -33.60 10.73 -9.18
CA LEU A 389 -34.48 11.26 -10.22
C LEU A 389 -35.62 12.07 -9.59
N GLY A 390 -35.88 13.21 -10.19
CA GLY A 390 -37.00 14.08 -9.93
C GLY A 390 -38.08 13.99 -11.04
N PRO A 391 -38.95 14.99 -11.16
CA PRO A 391 -39.90 15.11 -12.26
C PRO A 391 -39.18 15.06 -13.62
N ALA A 392 -39.81 14.49 -14.61
CA ALA A 392 -39.28 14.31 -15.98
C ALA A 392 -38.04 13.38 -16.07
N HIS A 393 -37.76 12.53 -15.08
CA HIS A 393 -36.61 11.62 -15.02
C HIS A 393 -35.24 12.34 -15.12
N LEU A 394 -35.20 13.61 -14.71
CA LEU A 394 -33.95 14.35 -14.56
C LEU A 394 -33.41 14.23 -13.13
N ILE A 395 -32.08 14.26 -12.97
CA ILE A 395 -31.46 14.25 -11.64
C ILE A 395 -31.86 15.53 -10.89
N ASP A 396 -32.39 15.38 -9.69
CA ASP A 396 -32.73 16.45 -8.79
C ASP A 396 -31.46 16.98 -8.11
N PRO A 397 -31.01 18.23 -8.37
CA PRO A 397 -29.79 18.78 -7.84
C PRO A 397 -29.79 18.88 -6.30
N ALA A 398 -30.95 19.14 -5.70
CA ALA A 398 -31.07 19.28 -4.25
C ALA A 398 -30.93 17.92 -3.55
N LYS A 399 -31.58 16.86 -4.04
CA LYS A 399 -31.41 15.49 -3.55
C LYS A 399 -29.96 15.03 -3.71
N ARG A 400 -29.37 15.30 -4.89
CA ARG A 400 -27.96 14.95 -5.17
C ARG A 400 -27.02 15.63 -4.20
N GLY A 401 -27.14 16.95 -4.02
CA GLY A 401 -26.27 17.71 -3.11
C GLY A 401 -26.40 17.22 -1.66
N ALA A 402 -27.64 17.07 -1.17
CA ALA A 402 -27.88 16.58 0.18
C ALA A 402 -27.27 15.19 0.45
N LEU A 403 -27.35 14.26 -0.51
CA LEU A 403 -26.76 12.92 -0.38
C LEU A 403 -25.24 12.97 -0.35
N ILE A 404 -24.61 13.80 -1.20
CA ILE A 404 -23.16 13.99 -1.23
C ILE A 404 -22.66 14.54 0.11
N ASP A 405 -23.26 15.62 0.58
CA ASP A 405 -22.87 16.28 1.84
C ASP A 405 -23.04 15.34 3.05
N ASP A 406 -24.08 14.52 3.06
CA ASP A 406 -24.35 13.57 4.12
C ASP A 406 -23.25 12.47 4.18
N TRP A 407 -22.87 11.87 3.03
CA TRP A 407 -21.82 10.86 3.00
C TRP A 407 -20.44 11.40 3.26
N ILE A 408 -20.11 12.59 2.76
CA ILE A 408 -18.83 13.27 3.06
C ILE A 408 -18.70 13.47 4.57
N ARG A 409 -19.78 13.92 5.24
CA ARG A 409 -19.81 14.12 6.67
C ARG A 409 -19.75 12.81 7.46
N LYS A 410 -20.58 11.81 7.12
CA LYS A 410 -20.64 10.51 7.80
C LYS A 410 -19.31 9.78 7.78
N LEU A 411 -18.59 9.83 6.68
CA LEU A 411 -17.29 9.17 6.54
C LEU A 411 -16.10 10.10 6.84
N ALA A 412 -16.35 11.32 7.30
CA ALA A 412 -15.32 12.32 7.61
C ALA A 412 -14.30 12.47 6.47
N VAL A 413 -14.78 12.57 5.21
CA VAL A 413 -13.92 12.75 4.05
C VAL A 413 -13.38 14.16 4.02
N LYS A 414 -12.07 14.34 3.93
CA LYS A 414 -11.44 15.65 3.81
C LYS A 414 -11.38 16.03 2.33
N ILE A 415 -12.18 17.00 1.94
CA ILE A 415 -12.26 17.52 0.56
C ILE A 415 -12.13 19.05 0.54
N GLY A 416 -11.81 19.60 -0.64
CA GLY A 416 -11.98 21.02 -0.95
C GLY A 416 -13.45 21.29 -1.27
N LYS A 417 -13.85 20.97 -2.50
CA LYS A 417 -15.23 21.08 -2.97
C LYS A 417 -15.71 19.75 -3.56
N PRO A 418 -17.02 19.44 -3.50
CA PRO A 418 -17.57 18.24 -4.14
C PRO A 418 -17.36 18.16 -5.66
N GLU A 419 -17.15 19.31 -6.32
CA GLU A 419 -16.89 19.46 -7.76
C GLU A 419 -15.45 19.16 -8.14
N ASP A 420 -14.51 19.11 -7.19
CA ASP A 420 -13.11 18.80 -7.45
C ASP A 420 -12.99 17.36 -7.97
N ALA A 421 -12.03 17.12 -8.88
CA ALA A 421 -11.77 15.77 -9.38
C ALA A 421 -11.36 14.83 -8.23
N VAL A 422 -11.87 13.59 -8.22
CA VAL A 422 -11.56 12.63 -7.16
C VAL A 422 -10.06 12.27 -7.11
N SER A 423 -9.35 12.43 -8.22
CA SER A 423 -7.89 12.24 -8.31
C SER A 423 -7.08 13.22 -7.43
N THR A 424 -7.67 14.33 -6.97
CA THR A 424 -7.03 15.30 -6.08
C THR A 424 -6.96 14.83 -4.62
N LEU A 425 -7.72 13.80 -4.27
CA LEU A 425 -7.79 13.25 -2.92
C LEU A 425 -6.61 12.32 -2.61
N SER A 426 -6.20 12.27 -1.34
CA SER A 426 -5.31 11.23 -0.84
C SER A 426 -5.94 9.84 -0.94
N GLY A 427 -5.13 8.78 -0.99
CA GLY A 427 -5.60 7.40 -1.10
C GLY A 427 -6.65 7.02 -0.05
N GLY A 428 -6.47 7.43 1.21
CA GLY A 428 -7.44 7.18 2.28
C GLY A 428 -8.77 7.91 2.08
N ASN A 429 -8.77 9.16 1.57
CA ASN A 429 -10.01 9.87 1.24
C ASN A 429 -10.68 9.30 -0.02
N GLN A 430 -9.91 8.89 -1.03
CA GLN A 430 -10.45 8.17 -2.20
C GLN A 430 -11.17 6.88 -1.77
N GLN A 431 -10.57 6.10 -0.84
CA GLN A 431 -11.18 4.88 -0.33
C GLN A 431 -12.49 5.15 0.42
N ARG A 432 -12.55 6.25 1.17
CA ARG A 432 -13.80 6.68 1.82
C ARG A 432 -14.87 7.06 0.80
N ILE A 433 -14.52 7.65 -0.35
CA ILE A 433 -15.48 7.92 -1.45
C ILE A 433 -15.98 6.61 -2.07
N VAL A 434 -15.10 5.60 -2.28
CA VAL A 434 -15.55 4.28 -2.72
C VAL A 434 -16.53 3.65 -1.73
N LEU A 435 -16.24 3.74 -0.43
CA LEU A 435 -17.17 3.28 0.60
C LEU A 435 -18.49 4.07 0.56
N ALA A 436 -18.44 5.41 0.45
CA ALA A 436 -19.63 6.26 0.34
C ALA A 436 -20.53 5.84 -0.83
N LYS A 437 -19.94 5.63 -2.02
CA LYS A 437 -20.64 5.17 -3.23
C LYS A 437 -21.46 3.91 -2.97
N TRP A 438 -20.86 2.91 -2.33
CA TRP A 438 -21.50 1.63 -2.08
C TRP A 438 -22.47 1.67 -0.90
N LEU A 439 -22.14 2.40 0.16
CA LEU A 439 -23.03 2.56 1.33
C LEU A 439 -24.30 3.34 0.97
N ALA A 440 -24.23 4.25 -0.01
CA ALA A 440 -25.41 4.96 -0.54
C ALA A 440 -26.48 4.02 -1.10
N THR A 441 -26.11 2.80 -1.53
CA THR A 441 -27.07 1.77 -1.98
C THR A 441 -27.82 1.08 -0.83
N ASN A 442 -27.51 1.41 0.43
CA ASN A 442 -28.05 0.78 1.64
C ASN A 442 -27.93 -0.75 1.64
N PRO A 443 -26.71 -1.30 1.53
CA PRO A 443 -26.49 -2.74 1.36
C PRO A 443 -26.79 -3.52 2.64
N LYS A 444 -27.18 -4.79 2.47
CA LYS A 444 -27.33 -5.81 3.54
C LYS A 444 -26.01 -6.56 3.76
N LEU A 445 -25.27 -6.75 2.67
CA LEU A 445 -23.93 -7.38 2.63
C LEU A 445 -22.95 -6.43 1.96
N LEU A 446 -21.83 -6.16 2.64
CA LEU A 446 -20.71 -5.41 2.11
C LEU A 446 -19.51 -6.33 1.93
N ILE A 447 -19.06 -6.50 0.70
CA ILE A 447 -17.84 -7.25 0.35
C ILE A 447 -16.72 -6.24 0.19
N LEU A 448 -15.64 -6.42 0.94
CA LEU A 448 -14.45 -5.59 0.95
C LEU A 448 -13.26 -6.42 0.48
N ASP A 449 -12.82 -6.20 -0.74
CA ASP A 449 -11.68 -6.92 -1.32
C ASP A 449 -10.43 -6.05 -1.18
N SER A 450 -9.56 -6.40 -0.24
CA SER A 450 -8.32 -5.69 0.12
C SER A 450 -8.53 -4.18 0.26
N PRO A 451 -9.45 -3.72 1.17
CA PRO A 451 -9.94 -2.33 1.18
C PRO A 451 -8.89 -1.30 1.56
N THR A 452 -7.71 -1.70 2.00
CA THR A 452 -6.64 -0.81 2.49
C THR A 452 -5.42 -0.79 1.58
N VAL A 453 -5.43 -1.53 0.47
CA VAL A 453 -4.36 -1.50 -0.54
C VAL A 453 -4.14 -0.08 -1.07
N GLY A 454 -2.88 0.39 -1.04
CA GLY A 454 -2.51 1.75 -1.46
C GLY A 454 -3.05 2.85 -0.55
N VAL A 455 -3.40 2.52 0.70
CA VAL A 455 -3.79 3.47 1.75
C VAL A 455 -2.69 3.52 2.80
N ASP A 456 -2.35 4.73 3.26
CA ASP A 456 -1.36 4.91 4.32
C ASP A 456 -1.82 4.32 5.66
N VAL A 457 -0.85 4.01 6.54
CA VAL A 457 -1.09 3.29 7.80
C VAL A 457 -2.08 4.02 8.71
N GLY A 458 -2.00 5.36 8.79
CA GLY A 458 -2.91 6.15 9.62
C GLY A 458 -4.34 6.16 9.09
N ALA A 459 -4.51 6.20 7.77
CA ALA A 459 -5.84 6.15 7.14
C ALA A 459 -6.47 4.74 7.22
N ARG A 460 -5.66 3.65 7.23
CA ARG A 460 -6.15 2.26 7.42
C ARG A 460 -6.99 2.12 8.69
N ALA A 461 -6.47 2.60 9.83
CA ALA A 461 -7.20 2.56 11.10
C ALA A 461 -8.55 3.28 11.02
N GLY A 462 -8.60 4.42 10.32
CA GLY A 462 -9.86 5.15 10.10
C GLY A 462 -10.86 4.38 9.23
N ILE A 463 -10.40 3.60 8.25
CA ILE A 463 -11.24 2.73 7.43
C ILE A 463 -11.80 1.57 8.27
N PHE A 464 -10.95 0.89 9.07
CA PHE A 464 -11.42 -0.19 9.94
C PHE A 464 -12.38 0.30 11.02
N ALA A 465 -12.19 1.51 11.56
CA ALA A 465 -13.17 2.11 12.49
C ALA A 465 -14.55 2.27 11.83
N ILE A 466 -14.61 2.70 10.55
CA ILE A 466 -15.86 2.75 9.78
C ILE A 466 -16.45 1.35 9.61
N ILE A 467 -15.65 0.35 9.24
CA ILE A 467 -16.08 -1.04 9.06
C ILE A 467 -16.67 -1.61 10.35
N HIS A 468 -16.01 -1.39 11.49
CA HIS A 468 -16.50 -1.81 12.80
C HIS A 468 -17.83 -1.13 13.18
N GLN A 469 -17.97 0.17 12.90
CA GLN A 469 -19.22 0.89 13.13
C GLN A 469 -20.37 0.34 12.27
N LEU A 470 -20.13 0.02 11.01
CA LEU A 470 -21.12 -0.58 10.11
C LEU A 470 -21.55 -1.97 10.60
N ALA A 471 -20.62 -2.80 11.03
CA ALA A 471 -20.90 -4.10 11.62
C ALA A 471 -21.73 -3.96 12.92
N ALA A 472 -21.36 -3.02 13.80
CA ALA A 472 -22.13 -2.74 15.03
C ALA A 472 -23.57 -2.26 14.74
N GLN A 473 -23.82 -1.63 13.58
CA GLN A 473 -25.15 -1.28 13.09
C GLN A 473 -25.90 -2.46 12.46
N GLY A 474 -25.28 -3.63 12.41
CA GLY A 474 -25.90 -4.86 11.93
C GLY A 474 -25.63 -5.20 10.46
N MET A 475 -24.69 -4.53 9.79
CA MET A 475 -24.26 -4.88 8.43
C MET A 475 -23.47 -6.18 8.45
N ALA A 476 -23.77 -7.12 7.55
CA ALA A 476 -22.93 -8.28 7.29
C ALA A 476 -21.76 -7.90 6.39
N ILE A 477 -20.54 -8.28 6.75
CA ILE A 477 -19.32 -7.86 6.04
C ILE A 477 -18.47 -9.09 5.70
N LEU A 478 -18.05 -9.22 4.44
CA LEU A 478 -16.99 -10.12 4.00
C LEU A 478 -15.74 -9.29 3.78
N LEU A 479 -14.73 -9.48 4.66
CA LEU A 479 -13.43 -8.82 4.58
C LEU A 479 -12.41 -9.76 3.97
N ILE A 480 -11.96 -9.47 2.77
CA ILE A 480 -10.92 -10.23 2.06
C ILE A 480 -9.61 -9.46 2.21
N SER A 481 -8.56 -10.13 2.68
CA SER A 481 -7.20 -9.59 2.69
C SER A 481 -6.17 -10.72 2.67
N ASP A 482 -5.03 -10.49 2.03
CA ASP A 482 -3.82 -11.29 2.12
C ASP A 482 -2.92 -10.86 3.29
N GLU A 483 -3.12 -9.64 3.83
CA GLU A 483 -2.48 -9.19 5.05
C GLU A 483 -3.16 -9.84 6.27
N ILE A 484 -2.53 -10.85 6.86
CA ILE A 484 -3.09 -11.59 8.01
C ILE A 484 -3.46 -10.66 9.19
N PRO A 485 -2.65 -9.65 9.58
CA PRO A 485 -3.03 -8.71 10.63
C PRO A 485 -4.38 -8.02 10.39
N GLU A 486 -4.74 -7.71 9.13
CA GLU A 486 -6.01 -7.05 8.83
C GLU A 486 -7.21 -7.93 9.19
N VAL A 487 -7.20 -9.19 8.77
CA VAL A 487 -8.30 -10.11 9.10
C VAL A 487 -8.26 -10.53 10.57
N TYR A 488 -7.05 -10.68 11.16
CA TYR A 488 -6.88 -11.13 12.54
C TYR A 488 -7.45 -10.14 13.57
N PHE A 489 -7.17 -8.86 13.41
CA PHE A 489 -7.64 -7.84 14.36
C PHE A 489 -9.05 -7.32 14.08
N ASN A 490 -9.54 -7.49 12.85
CA ASN A 490 -10.79 -6.85 12.43
C ASN A 490 -11.95 -7.81 12.14
N ALA A 491 -11.70 -9.13 12.05
CA ALA A 491 -12.75 -10.11 11.80
C ALA A 491 -13.19 -10.85 13.08
N ASP A 492 -14.46 -11.26 13.13
CA ASP A 492 -15.00 -12.10 14.20
C ASP A 492 -14.61 -13.58 13.99
N ARG A 493 -14.41 -13.98 12.70
CA ARG A 493 -14.09 -15.33 12.24
C ARG A 493 -13.30 -15.22 10.95
N ILE A 494 -12.34 -16.13 10.72
CA ILE A 494 -11.46 -16.10 9.54
C ILE A 494 -11.55 -17.45 8.83
N LEU A 495 -11.80 -17.41 7.53
CA LEU A 495 -11.70 -18.55 6.61
C LEU A 495 -10.39 -18.47 5.84
N HIS A 496 -9.67 -19.59 5.79
CA HIS A 496 -8.48 -19.74 4.96
C HIS A 496 -8.84 -20.45 3.67
N MET A 497 -8.61 -19.78 2.54
CA MET A 497 -8.82 -20.31 1.21
C MET A 497 -7.50 -20.68 0.54
N ARG A 498 -7.41 -21.91 0.02
CA ARG A 498 -6.23 -22.42 -0.69
C ARG A 498 -6.67 -23.22 -1.90
N LEU A 499 -6.08 -22.93 -3.08
CA LEU A 499 -6.38 -23.60 -4.35
C LEU A 499 -7.90 -23.73 -4.63
N GLY A 500 -8.63 -22.64 -4.43
CA GLY A 500 -10.06 -22.56 -4.70
C GLY A 500 -10.96 -23.21 -3.64
N ARG A 501 -10.45 -23.68 -2.51
CA ARG A 501 -11.25 -24.35 -1.46
C ARG A 501 -11.02 -23.71 -0.10
N ILE A 502 -12.03 -23.70 0.75
CA ILE A 502 -11.89 -23.34 2.16
C ILE A 502 -11.27 -24.56 2.86
N VAL A 503 -10.07 -24.38 3.43
CA VAL A 503 -9.29 -25.45 4.05
C VAL A 503 -9.26 -25.37 5.57
N ALA A 504 -9.51 -24.19 6.16
CA ALA A 504 -9.56 -24.00 7.60
C ALA A 504 -10.45 -22.80 7.99
N GLU A 505 -10.90 -22.83 9.25
CA GLU A 505 -11.60 -21.74 9.91
C GLU A 505 -10.92 -21.45 11.24
N TYR A 506 -10.70 -20.16 11.56
CA TYR A 506 -10.07 -19.70 12.78
C TYR A 506 -10.95 -18.69 13.52
N LEU A 507 -10.88 -18.75 14.84
CA LEU A 507 -11.42 -17.72 15.72
C LEU A 507 -10.23 -16.92 16.26
N PRO A 508 -10.11 -15.63 15.95
CA PRO A 508 -8.95 -14.84 16.36
C PRO A 508 -8.67 -14.85 17.86
N GLY A 509 -9.72 -14.89 18.71
CA GLY A 509 -9.58 -15.01 20.16
C GLY A 509 -9.07 -16.37 20.69
N ALA A 510 -9.07 -17.41 19.85
CA ALA A 510 -8.66 -18.77 20.19
C ALA A 510 -7.42 -19.26 19.43
N THR A 511 -6.92 -18.46 18.48
CA THR A 511 -5.78 -18.82 17.60
C THR A 511 -4.78 -17.66 17.58
N THR A 512 -3.48 -17.96 17.51
CA THR A 512 -2.45 -16.92 17.35
C THR A 512 -2.31 -16.51 15.90
N MET A 513 -1.89 -15.27 15.66
CA MET A 513 -1.63 -14.74 14.33
C MET A 513 -0.55 -15.55 13.60
N ASP A 514 0.56 -15.88 14.29
CA ASP A 514 1.68 -16.66 13.74
C ASP A 514 1.23 -18.04 13.22
N ARG A 515 0.25 -18.67 13.89
CA ARG A 515 -0.30 -19.94 13.42
C ARG A 515 -1.05 -19.78 12.10
N ILE A 516 -1.87 -18.73 11.97
CA ILE A 516 -2.60 -18.47 10.73
C ILE A 516 -1.61 -18.15 9.62
N GLU A 517 -0.58 -17.34 9.88
CA GLU A 517 0.49 -17.04 8.92
C GLU A 517 1.21 -18.32 8.48
N GLY A 518 1.59 -19.19 9.42
CA GLY A 518 2.20 -20.48 9.12
C GLY A 518 1.33 -21.35 8.23
N ASP A 519 0.04 -21.50 8.55
CA ASP A 519 -0.90 -22.32 7.78
C ASP A 519 -1.18 -21.74 6.37
N VAL A 520 -1.21 -20.42 6.21
CA VAL A 520 -1.38 -19.75 4.91
C VAL A 520 -0.13 -19.88 4.05
N HIS A 521 1.06 -19.87 4.65
CA HIS A 521 2.32 -19.97 3.92
C HIS A 521 2.80 -21.42 3.69
N ALA A 522 2.22 -22.42 4.37
CA ALA A 522 2.44 -23.85 4.12
C ALA A 522 1.76 -24.30 2.79
#